data_ad071dc2792f82c1c6b06a5c40c15cff
#
_entry.id   ad071dc2792f82c1c6b06a5c40c15cff
#
_cell.length_a   1.000
_cell.length_b   1.000
_cell.length_c   1.000
_cell.angle_alpha   90.00
_cell.angle_beta   90.00
_cell.angle_gamma   90.00
#
_symmetry.space_group_name_H-M   'P 1'
#
loop_
_entity.id
_entity.type
_entity.pdbx_description
1 polymer ?
#
loop_
_entity_poly.entity_id
_entity_poly.type
_entity_poly.pdbx_seq_one_letter_code
_entity_poly.pdbx_strand_id
1 'polypeptide(L)'
;PDLIRRAVLALQSAARQAYGAKSDAGKRHSSEISKRRRKYRGCYGFGISRVNRKIHSRRGTRMHWVGAFSPHTRGGFRAHPPKSQKEFTQSINKKENRKAIRSAIAATVVKDLVSSRGHKVPEAYPFILSADIEKLAKTSEIQKLLATFGFEDELTRSAVKKVRSGIGKLRGRKYKRRKGILIVVGEDCPLLNSARNVPGIDAVIVNALNAELLAPGTHPGRVTLWTESAINKLQEKR
;
A
#
# COMPACT_ATOMS: atom_id res chain seq x y z
N PRO A 1 5.52 9.17 -17.82
CA PRO A 1 4.58 8.61 -16.83
C PRO A 1 4.85 7.13 -16.54
N ASP A 2 5.15 6.29 -17.54
CA ASP A 2 5.30 4.83 -17.35
C ASP A 2 6.47 4.47 -16.44
N LEU A 3 7.59 5.15 -16.58
CA LEU A 3 8.78 4.94 -15.73
C LEU A 3 8.48 5.29 -14.26
N ILE A 4 7.76 6.38 -14.01
CA ILE A 4 7.31 6.78 -12.67
C ILE A 4 6.38 5.72 -12.08
N ARG A 5 5.41 5.26 -12.88
CA ARG A 5 4.47 4.20 -12.48
C ARG A 5 5.21 2.92 -12.08
N ARG A 6 6.18 2.48 -12.90
CA ARG A 6 6.99 1.30 -12.63
C ARG A 6 7.79 1.44 -11.33
N ALA A 7 8.41 2.60 -11.09
CA ALA A 7 9.17 2.87 -9.87
C ALA A 7 8.27 2.87 -8.62
N VAL A 8 7.10 3.49 -8.69
CA VAL A 8 6.15 3.51 -7.57
C VAL A 8 5.62 2.11 -7.28
N LEU A 9 5.27 1.32 -8.30
CA LEU A 9 4.81 -0.06 -8.11
C LEU A 9 5.90 -0.95 -7.50
N ALA A 10 7.16 -0.77 -7.87
CA ALA A 10 8.27 -1.48 -7.27
C ALA A 10 8.40 -1.16 -5.77
N LEU A 11 8.35 0.12 -5.39
CA LEU A 11 8.37 0.55 -3.98
C LEU A 11 7.18 -0.02 -3.18
N GLN A 12 5.97 0.08 -3.72
CA GLN A 12 4.77 -0.44 -3.08
C GLN A 12 4.78 -1.96 -2.94
N SER A 13 5.35 -2.68 -3.92
CA SER A 13 5.49 -4.13 -3.85
C SER A 13 6.45 -4.57 -2.75
N ALA A 14 7.54 -3.82 -2.56
CA ALA A 14 8.51 -4.07 -1.48
C ALA A 14 7.93 -3.80 -0.07
N ALA A 15 7.00 -2.85 0.03
CA ALA A 15 6.32 -2.54 1.30
C ALA A 15 5.21 -3.54 1.68
N ARG A 16 4.89 -4.52 0.83
CA ARG A 16 3.84 -5.51 1.10
C ARG A 16 4.32 -6.54 2.11
N GLN A 17 3.50 -6.75 3.15
CA GLN A 17 3.73 -7.85 4.08
C GLN A 17 3.38 -9.19 3.44
N ALA A 18 4.27 -10.17 3.57
CA ALA A 18 4.01 -11.54 3.13
C ALA A 18 2.85 -12.15 3.94
N TYR A 19 2.03 -12.94 3.27
CA TYR A 19 0.92 -13.65 3.90
C TYR A 19 0.82 -15.08 3.35
N GLY A 20 0.34 -15.99 4.19
CA GLY A 20 0.17 -17.38 3.83
C GLY A 20 -1.02 -18.00 4.55
N ALA A 21 -1.53 -19.09 3.99
CA ALA A 21 -2.49 -19.94 4.66
C ALA A 21 -1.76 -20.89 5.59
N LYS A 22 -2.47 -21.39 6.61
CA LYS A 22 -1.96 -22.47 7.45
C LYS A 22 -1.76 -23.73 6.59
N SER A 23 -0.61 -24.39 6.70
CA SER A 23 -0.23 -25.56 5.88
C SER A 23 -1.26 -26.68 5.90
N ASP A 24 -1.88 -26.89 7.08
CA ASP A 24 -2.83 -27.99 7.32
C ASP A 24 -4.30 -27.57 7.17
N ALA A 25 -4.56 -26.35 6.69
CA ALA A 25 -5.93 -25.89 6.52
C ALA A 25 -6.72 -26.83 5.58
N GLY A 26 -7.83 -27.37 6.06
CA GLY A 26 -8.65 -28.35 5.34
C GLY A 26 -8.08 -29.77 5.27
N LYS A 27 -6.93 -30.04 5.91
CA LYS A 27 -6.25 -31.33 5.93
C LYS A 27 -6.27 -32.03 7.28
N ARG A 28 -6.81 -31.41 8.33
CA ARG A 28 -6.80 -31.93 9.70
C ARG A 28 -7.87 -33.00 10.00
N HIS A 29 -8.58 -33.43 8.99
CA HIS A 29 -9.63 -34.44 9.15
C HIS A 29 -9.03 -35.81 9.08
N SER A 30 -9.38 -36.66 10.04
CA SER A 30 -9.21 -38.12 9.92
C SER A 30 -10.15 -38.63 8.83
N SER A 31 -9.61 -38.93 7.67
CA SER A 31 -10.37 -39.41 6.52
C SER A 31 -9.67 -40.57 5.86
N GLU A 32 -10.43 -41.61 5.60
CA GLU A 32 -9.93 -42.85 5.01
C GLU A 32 -10.76 -43.23 3.78
N ILE A 33 -10.14 -43.96 2.89
CA ILE A 33 -10.81 -44.62 1.76
C ILE A 33 -10.09 -45.91 1.43
N SER A 34 -10.85 -46.97 1.25
CA SER A 34 -10.35 -48.23 0.69
C SER A 34 -10.68 -48.25 -0.81
N LYS A 35 -9.66 -48.36 -1.64
CA LYS A 35 -9.80 -48.55 -3.10
C LYS A 35 -9.82 -50.04 -3.48
N ARG A 36 -10.08 -50.90 -2.52
CA ARG A 36 -10.21 -52.36 -2.74
C ARG A 36 -11.66 -52.73 -3.01
N ARG A 37 -11.89 -53.66 -3.89
CA ARG A 37 -13.21 -54.25 -4.15
C ARG A 37 -13.62 -55.16 -2.98
N ARG A 38 -14.93 -55.19 -2.69
CA ARG A 38 -15.54 -56.11 -1.68
C ARG A 38 -14.89 -56.06 -0.28
N LYS A 39 -14.26 -54.94 0.09
CA LYS A 39 -13.65 -54.72 1.40
C LYS A 39 -14.38 -53.63 2.18
N TYR A 40 -14.27 -53.70 3.52
CA TYR A 40 -14.80 -52.70 4.42
C TYR A 40 -14.31 -51.28 4.02
N ARG A 41 -15.21 -50.31 4.07
CA ARG A 41 -14.98 -48.94 3.59
C ARG A 41 -14.56 -48.82 2.09
N GLY A 42 -14.85 -49.84 1.31
CA GLY A 42 -14.62 -49.82 -0.11
C GLY A 42 -15.46 -48.74 -0.84
N CYS A 43 -15.03 -48.35 -2.01
CA CYS A 43 -15.72 -47.34 -2.81
C CYS A 43 -16.21 -47.85 -4.18
N TYR A 44 -16.00 -49.13 -4.48
CA TYR A 44 -16.43 -49.72 -5.73
C TYR A 44 -17.74 -50.49 -5.56
N GLY A 45 -18.62 -50.38 -6.54
CA GLY A 45 -19.90 -51.07 -6.60
C GLY A 45 -21.05 -50.41 -5.84
N PHE A 46 -20.83 -49.27 -5.21
CA PHE A 46 -21.84 -48.55 -4.40
C PHE A 46 -22.40 -47.29 -5.11
N GLY A 47 -21.96 -46.97 -6.31
CA GLY A 47 -22.37 -45.74 -7.00
C GLY A 47 -21.90 -44.45 -6.35
N ILE A 48 -20.92 -44.49 -5.47
CA ILE A 48 -20.39 -43.33 -4.74
C ILE A 48 -19.02 -42.90 -5.28
N SER A 49 -18.73 -41.60 -5.16
CA SER A 49 -17.43 -41.04 -5.55
C SER A 49 -16.28 -41.64 -4.72
N ARG A 50 -15.13 -41.88 -5.36
CA ARG A 50 -13.89 -42.39 -4.75
C ARG A 50 -13.09 -41.32 -4.02
N VAL A 51 -13.74 -40.56 -3.15
CA VAL A 51 -13.16 -39.49 -2.37
C VAL A 51 -13.00 -39.93 -0.94
N ASN A 52 -11.94 -39.51 -0.27
CA ASN A 52 -11.78 -39.74 1.17
C ASN A 52 -12.97 -39.15 1.92
N ARG A 53 -13.48 -39.87 2.92
CA ARG A 53 -14.62 -39.48 3.73
C ARG A 53 -14.26 -39.50 5.21
N LYS A 54 -14.82 -38.54 5.93
CA LYS A 54 -14.80 -38.47 7.40
C LYS A 54 -16.17 -38.77 7.98
N ILE A 55 -16.23 -39.17 9.22
CA ILE A 55 -17.49 -39.26 9.95
C ILE A 55 -17.93 -37.84 10.29
N HIS A 56 -19.10 -37.44 9.81
CA HIS A 56 -19.70 -36.15 10.11
C HIS A 56 -20.55 -36.19 11.37
N SER A 57 -21.38 -37.20 11.50
CA SER A 57 -22.20 -37.48 12.70
C SER A 57 -22.30 -38.95 12.97
N ARG A 58 -22.46 -39.30 14.23
CA ARG A 58 -22.62 -40.68 14.72
C ARG A 58 -23.83 -40.77 15.64
N ARG A 59 -24.66 -41.77 15.41
CA ARG A 59 -25.75 -42.14 16.32
C ARG A 59 -25.72 -43.64 16.56
N GLY A 60 -25.21 -44.04 17.70
CA GLY A 60 -24.93 -45.44 17.97
C GLY A 60 -23.95 -46.06 16.96
N THR A 61 -24.36 -47.11 16.29
CA THR A 61 -23.61 -47.76 15.20
C THR A 61 -23.77 -47.09 13.84
N ARG A 62 -24.81 -46.24 13.67
CA ARG A 62 -25.06 -45.53 12.42
C ARG A 62 -24.12 -44.34 12.29
N MET A 63 -23.40 -44.24 11.17
CA MET A 63 -22.45 -43.16 10.87
C MET A 63 -22.83 -42.48 9.54
N HIS A 64 -22.80 -41.13 9.52
CA HIS A 64 -22.93 -40.36 8.32
C HIS A 64 -21.55 -39.90 7.83
N TRP A 65 -21.22 -40.31 6.63
CA TRP A 65 -19.93 -40.05 6.00
C TRP A 65 -20.04 -38.89 5.01
N VAL A 66 -19.12 -37.93 5.09
CA VAL A 66 -19.03 -36.81 4.11
C VAL A 66 -17.64 -36.76 3.51
N GLY A 67 -17.53 -36.32 2.29
CA GLY A 67 -16.25 -36.10 1.63
C GLY A 67 -15.35 -35.16 2.41
N ALA A 68 -14.08 -35.48 2.51
CA ALA A 68 -13.07 -34.70 3.22
C ALA A 68 -11.71 -34.81 2.54
N PHE A 69 -10.77 -33.95 2.92
CA PHE A 69 -9.39 -34.01 2.43
C PHE A 69 -9.26 -33.95 0.90
N SER A 70 -10.10 -33.16 0.24
CA SER A 70 -10.01 -32.93 -1.21
C SER A 70 -10.40 -31.51 -1.54
N PRO A 71 -9.84 -30.88 -2.59
CA PRO A 71 -10.14 -29.50 -2.94
C PRO A 71 -11.60 -29.23 -3.30
N HIS A 72 -12.28 -30.23 -3.86
CA HIS A 72 -13.67 -30.13 -4.32
C HIS A 72 -14.69 -30.48 -3.24
N THR A 73 -14.26 -30.87 -2.04
CA THR A 73 -15.16 -31.18 -0.94
C THR A 73 -15.45 -29.92 -0.10
N ARG A 74 -16.63 -29.87 0.49
CA ARG A 74 -17.00 -28.79 1.40
C ARG A 74 -16.11 -28.82 2.66
N GLY A 75 -15.43 -27.70 2.96
CA GLY A 75 -14.46 -27.66 4.05
C GLY A 75 -13.14 -28.39 3.77
N GLY A 76 -12.88 -28.76 2.51
CA GLY A 76 -11.61 -29.34 2.07
C GLY A 76 -10.48 -28.30 1.98
N PHE A 77 -9.31 -28.73 1.56
CA PHE A 77 -8.16 -27.85 1.41
C PHE A 77 -8.18 -27.11 0.07
N ARG A 78 -7.53 -25.94 0.03
CA ARG A 78 -7.28 -25.23 -1.24
C ARG A 78 -6.04 -25.85 -1.91
N ALA A 79 -6.16 -26.23 -3.19
CA ALA A 79 -5.06 -26.87 -3.93
C ALA A 79 -3.81 -25.97 -4.04
N HIS A 80 -4.02 -24.67 -4.32
CA HIS A 80 -2.97 -23.65 -4.43
C HIS A 80 -3.23 -22.52 -3.43
N PRO A 81 -2.93 -22.70 -2.14
CA PRO A 81 -3.10 -21.67 -1.14
C PRO A 81 -1.99 -20.61 -1.26
N PRO A 82 -2.20 -19.41 -0.75
CA PRO A 82 -1.14 -18.44 -0.64
C PRO A 82 -0.05 -18.96 0.31
N LYS A 83 1.21 -18.72 -0.04
CA LYS A 83 2.39 -19.12 0.75
C LYS A 83 3.09 -17.87 1.26
N SER A 84 3.49 -17.85 2.54
CA SER A 84 4.25 -16.74 3.14
C SER A 84 5.65 -16.56 2.52
N GLN A 85 6.18 -17.60 1.90
CA GLN A 85 7.47 -17.59 1.20
C GLN A 85 7.43 -16.88 -0.15
N LYS A 86 6.22 -16.49 -0.64
CA LYS A 86 6.09 -15.81 -1.93
C LYS A 86 6.71 -14.42 -1.84
N GLU A 87 7.67 -14.15 -2.70
CA GLU A 87 8.25 -12.83 -2.86
C GLU A 87 7.30 -11.93 -3.67
N PHE A 88 6.97 -10.78 -3.09
CA PHE A 88 6.12 -9.77 -3.74
C PHE A 88 6.94 -8.63 -4.33
N THR A 89 8.22 -8.53 -3.97
CA THR A 89 9.10 -7.44 -4.38
C THR A 89 9.35 -7.48 -5.89
N GLN A 90 9.10 -6.35 -6.53
CA GLN A 90 9.43 -6.13 -7.93
C GLN A 90 10.73 -5.34 -7.99
N SER A 91 11.71 -5.83 -8.72
CA SER A 91 12.98 -5.15 -8.91
C SER A 91 12.87 -4.03 -9.95
N ILE A 92 13.64 -2.97 -9.76
CA ILE A 92 13.83 -1.89 -10.72
C ILE A 92 15.33 -1.55 -10.80
N ASN A 93 15.82 -1.25 -11.98
CA ASN A 93 17.21 -0.87 -12.16
C ASN A 93 17.50 0.48 -11.49
N LYS A 94 18.68 0.63 -10.87
CA LYS A 94 19.09 1.87 -10.17
C LYS A 94 19.03 3.10 -11.08
N LYS A 95 19.48 2.98 -12.35
CA LYS A 95 19.43 4.05 -13.34
C LYS A 95 17.98 4.43 -13.70
N GLU A 96 17.09 3.45 -13.87
CA GLU A 96 15.66 3.68 -14.12
C GLU A 96 15.00 4.40 -12.94
N ASN A 97 15.27 3.96 -11.71
CA ASN A 97 14.72 4.60 -10.51
C ASN A 97 15.16 6.06 -10.38
N ARG A 98 16.47 6.35 -10.60
CA ARG A 98 16.96 7.73 -10.59
C ARG A 98 16.30 8.59 -11.66
N LYS A 99 16.12 8.06 -12.87
CA LYS A 99 15.43 8.76 -13.97
C LYS A 99 13.94 8.98 -13.64
N ALA A 100 13.29 8.02 -12.99
CA ALA A 100 11.90 8.16 -12.53
C ALA A 100 11.76 9.29 -11.50
N ILE A 101 12.66 9.37 -10.52
CA ILE A 101 12.66 10.42 -9.50
C ILE A 101 12.86 11.79 -10.15
N ARG A 102 13.85 11.94 -11.05
CA ARG A 102 14.08 13.19 -11.78
C ARG A 102 12.86 13.62 -12.59
N SER A 103 12.24 12.70 -13.31
CA SER A 103 11.01 12.95 -14.07
C SER A 103 9.83 13.32 -13.15
N ALA A 104 9.72 12.69 -11.98
CA ALA A 104 8.69 13.01 -11.00
C ALA A 104 8.90 14.42 -10.39
N ILE A 105 10.15 14.81 -10.10
CA ILE A 105 10.49 16.18 -9.65
C ILE A 105 10.07 17.20 -10.71
N ALA A 106 10.44 17.00 -11.97
CA ALA A 106 10.05 17.90 -13.06
C ALA A 106 8.52 18.05 -13.16
N ALA A 107 7.78 16.97 -12.97
CA ALA A 107 6.30 17.00 -13.00
C ALA A 107 5.69 17.79 -11.83
N THR A 108 6.38 17.97 -10.71
CA THR A 108 5.88 18.78 -9.58
C THR A 108 5.94 20.28 -9.83
N VAL A 109 6.75 20.73 -10.76
CA VAL A 109 6.90 22.14 -11.12
C VAL A 109 5.82 22.60 -12.12
N VAL A 110 5.26 21.66 -12.89
CA VAL A 110 4.26 21.98 -13.93
C VAL A 110 2.88 22.12 -13.29
N LYS A 111 2.37 23.35 -13.19
CA LYS A 111 1.08 23.70 -12.56
C LYS A 111 -0.09 22.91 -13.15
N ASP A 112 -0.15 22.75 -14.46
CA ASP A 112 -1.25 22.03 -15.14
C ASP A 112 -1.32 20.55 -14.74
N LEU A 113 -0.17 19.88 -14.60
CA LEU A 113 -0.12 18.50 -14.12
C LEU A 113 -0.57 18.39 -12.66
N VAL A 114 -0.20 19.37 -11.84
CA VAL A 114 -0.58 19.40 -10.42
C VAL A 114 -2.08 19.64 -10.27
N SER A 115 -2.65 20.55 -11.05
CA SER A 115 -4.08 20.85 -11.08
C SER A 115 -4.90 19.68 -11.63
N SER A 116 -4.45 19.04 -12.72
CA SER A 116 -5.12 17.87 -13.31
C SER A 116 -5.20 16.69 -12.35
N ARG A 117 -4.24 16.58 -11.43
CA ARG A 117 -4.28 15.60 -10.36
C ARG A 117 -5.35 15.90 -9.30
N GLY A 118 -5.92 17.09 -9.30
CA GLY A 118 -6.95 17.54 -8.37
C GLY A 118 -6.40 18.21 -7.11
N HIS A 119 -5.18 18.73 -7.16
CA HIS A 119 -4.67 19.65 -6.15
C HIS A 119 -5.18 21.06 -6.42
N LYS A 120 -5.44 21.79 -5.33
CA LYS A 120 -5.79 23.21 -5.40
C LYS A 120 -4.54 24.02 -5.12
N VAL A 121 -4.05 24.70 -6.13
CA VAL A 121 -2.80 25.48 -6.07
C VAL A 121 -3.06 26.95 -6.40
N PRO A 122 -2.39 27.87 -5.72
CA PRO A 122 -2.47 29.30 -6.01
C PRO A 122 -1.87 29.62 -7.38
N GLU A 123 -2.17 30.82 -7.89
CA GLU A 123 -1.69 31.26 -9.21
C GLU A 123 -0.17 31.37 -9.30
N ALA A 124 0.46 31.79 -8.23
CA ALA A 124 1.91 31.97 -8.14
C ALA A 124 2.73 30.68 -8.00
N TYR A 125 2.07 29.48 -7.94
CA TYR A 125 2.79 28.22 -7.89
C TYR A 125 3.63 28.00 -9.16
N PRO A 126 4.88 27.47 -9.07
CA PRO A 126 5.61 26.87 -7.92
C PRO A 126 6.33 27.90 -7.03
N PHE A 127 6.58 27.53 -5.76
CA PHE A 127 7.31 28.35 -4.78
C PHE A 127 8.56 27.65 -4.25
N ILE A 128 9.52 28.49 -3.84
CA ILE A 128 10.65 28.10 -3.03
C ILE A 128 10.47 28.74 -1.65
N LEU A 129 10.64 27.97 -0.60
CA LEU A 129 10.54 28.41 0.79
C LEU A 129 11.91 28.86 1.30
N SER A 130 11.97 29.95 2.04
CA SER A 130 13.20 30.39 2.71
C SER A 130 13.70 29.35 3.73
N ALA A 131 14.98 29.35 4.01
CA ALA A 131 15.60 28.44 4.98
C ALA A 131 15.06 28.65 6.43
N ASP A 132 14.58 29.83 6.76
CA ASP A 132 14.03 30.13 8.10
C ASP A 132 12.81 29.29 8.45
N ILE A 133 12.06 28.83 7.47
CA ILE A 133 10.89 27.98 7.66
C ILE A 133 11.28 26.64 8.30
N GLU A 134 12.49 26.14 8.08
CA GLU A 134 13.00 24.90 8.66
C GLU A 134 13.07 24.94 10.19
N LYS A 135 13.14 26.15 10.79
CA LYS A 135 13.19 26.37 12.26
C LYS A 135 11.81 26.24 12.93
N LEU A 136 10.71 26.19 12.15
CA LEU A 136 9.35 26.16 12.70
C LEU A 136 9.07 24.83 13.41
N ALA A 137 8.80 24.91 14.71
CA ALA A 137 8.52 23.74 15.55
C ALA A 137 7.02 23.52 15.82
N LYS A 138 6.17 24.54 15.63
CA LYS A 138 4.74 24.48 15.94
C LYS A 138 3.89 24.22 14.70
N THR A 139 2.95 23.28 14.82
CA THR A 139 2.00 22.93 13.74
C THR A 139 1.08 24.08 13.34
N SER A 140 0.68 24.92 14.31
CA SER A 140 -0.18 26.09 14.06
C SER A 140 0.51 27.15 13.19
N GLU A 141 1.81 27.36 13.37
CA GLU A 141 2.60 28.29 12.58
C GLU A 141 2.69 27.83 11.11
N ILE A 142 2.92 26.52 10.91
CA ILE A 142 2.95 25.94 9.56
C ILE A 142 1.58 26.08 8.85
N GLN A 143 0.48 25.83 9.57
CA GLN A 143 -0.85 25.98 8.98
C GLN A 143 -1.13 27.43 8.59
N LYS A 144 -0.79 28.39 9.43
CA LYS A 144 -0.91 29.84 9.13
C LYS A 144 -0.07 30.23 7.92
N LEU A 145 1.18 29.77 7.89
CA LEU A 145 2.10 30.05 6.80
C LEU A 145 1.57 29.49 5.45
N LEU A 146 1.07 28.25 5.43
CA LEU A 146 0.48 27.67 4.23
C LEU A 146 -0.81 28.38 3.81
N ALA A 147 -1.61 28.86 4.77
CA ALA A 147 -2.78 29.69 4.49
C ALA A 147 -2.38 31.02 3.84
N THR A 148 -1.36 31.71 4.37
CA THR A 148 -0.82 32.94 3.77
C THR A 148 -0.33 32.74 2.34
N PHE A 149 0.21 31.57 2.00
CA PHE A 149 0.58 31.20 0.64
C PHE A 149 -0.60 30.81 -0.27
N GLY A 150 -1.84 30.86 0.23
CA GLY A 150 -3.04 30.53 -0.56
C GLY A 150 -3.34 29.05 -0.70
N PHE A 151 -2.85 28.21 0.22
CA PHE A 151 -3.15 26.76 0.24
C PHE A 151 -4.30 26.38 1.17
N GLU A 152 -5.16 27.29 1.60
CA GLU A 152 -6.30 27.00 2.50
C GLU A 152 -7.23 25.94 1.92
N ASP A 153 -7.58 26.03 0.66
CA ASP A 153 -8.41 25.09 -0.07
C ASP A 153 -7.78 23.70 -0.13
N GLU A 154 -6.47 23.62 -0.31
CA GLU A 154 -5.73 22.37 -0.35
C GLU A 154 -5.67 21.72 1.05
N LEU A 155 -5.48 22.50 2.10
CA LEU A 155 -5.53 22.05 3.49
C LEU A 155 -6.91 21.50 3.82
N THR A 156 -7.97 22.21 3.47
CA THR A 156 -9.37 21.75 3.66
C THR A 156 -9.63 20.46 2.89
N ARG A 157 -9.17 20.35 1.64
CA ARG A 157 -9.30 19.14 0.82
C ARG A 157 -8.60 17.93 1.45
N SER A 158 -7.41 18.12 2.00
CA SER A 158 -6.58 17.06 2.59
C SER A 158 -7.03 16.65 3.99
N ALA A 159 -7.66 17.56 4.74
CA ALA A 159 -8.19 17.29 6.08
C ALA A 159 -9.36 16.29 6.08
N VAL A 160 -10.10 16.18 4.98
CA VAL A 160 -11.28 15.31 4.89
C VAL A 160 -10.93 13.85 5.14
N LYS A 161 -11.51 13.30 6.20
CA LYS A 161 -11.33 11.91 6.64
C LYS A 161 -12.53 11.07 6.22
N LYS A 162 -12.30 10.09 5.33
CA LYS A 162 -13.36 9.16 4.88
C LYS A 162 -13.14 7.76 5.42
N VAL A 163 -14.22 7.04 5.73
CA VAL A 163 -14.15 5.62 6.09
C VAL A 163 -13.76 4.82 4.85
N ARG A 164 -12.77 3.94 4.99
CA ARG A 164 -12.30 3.08 3.90
C ARG A 164 -13.34 2.01 3.57
N SER A 165 -13.59 1.79 2.30
CA SER A 165 -14.39 0.65 1.84
C SER A 165 -13.59 -0.66 1.94
N GLY A 166 -14.30 -1.79 2.06
CA GLY A 166 -13.71 -3.13 2.09
C GLY A 166 -13.10 -3.53 3.44
N ILE A 167 -12.41 -4.67 3.44
CA ILE A 167 -11.88 -5.36 4.64
C ILE A 167 -10.76 -4.57 5.34
N GLY A 168 -10.10 -3.65 4.64
CA GLY A 168 -9.03 -2.83 5.22
C GLY A 168 -9.42 -2.10 6.51
N LYS A 169 -10.69 -1.70 6.65
CA LYS A 169 -11.20 -1.06 7.87
C LYS A 169 -11.18 -1.96 9.10
N LEU A 170 -11.38 -3.27 8.91
CA LEU A 170 -11.30 -4.27 9.99
C LEU A 170 -9.86 -4.63 10.36
N ARG A 171 -8.89 -4.27 9.51
CA ARG A 171 -7.46 -4.55 9.70
C ARG A 171 -6.68 -3.33 10.19
N GLY A 172 -7.28 -2.48 11.02
CA GLY A 172 -6.63 -1.30 11.60
C GLY A 172 -6.51 -0.10 10.65
N ARG A 173 -7.00 -0.18 9.42
CA ARG A 173 -6.95 0.91 8.42
C ARG A 173 -8.33 1.52 8.16
N LYS A 174 -9.01 1.93 9.21
CA LYS A 174 -10.41 2.40 9.15
C LYS A 174 -10.60 3.61 8.23
N TYR A 175 -9.66 4.54 8.24
CA TYR A 175 -9.80 5.80 7.54
C TYR A 175 -8.85 5.94 6.35
N LYS A 176 -9.27 6.76 5.38
CA LYS A 176 -8.45 7.19 4.24
C LYS A 176 -8.49 8.71 4.16
N ARG A 177 -7.34 9.33 3.97
CA ARG A 177 -7.18 10.77 3.69
C ARG A 177 -6.57 10.97 2.32
N ARG A 178 -6.81 12.12 1.72
CA ARG A 178 -6.15 12.50 0.47
C ARG A 178 -4.71 12.93 0.76
N LYS A 179 -3.80 12.64 -0.15
CA LYS A 179 -2.44 13.19 -0.10
C LYS A 179 -2.50 14.65 -0.54
N GLY A 180 -1.93 15.52 0.26
CA GLY A 180 -1.80 16.95 0.02
C GLY A 180 -0.36 17.33 -0.25
N ILE A 181 0.07 18.45 0.30
CA ILE A 181 1.36 19.09 0.10
C ILE A 181 2.52 18.18 0.55
N LEU A 182 3.58 18.14 -0.22
CA LEU A 182 4.86 17.57 0.16
C LEU A 182 5.84 18.72 0.43
N ILE A 183 6.47 18.74 1.59
CA ILE A 183 7.54 19.69 1.92
C ILE A 183 8.85 18.95 1.89
N VAL A 184 9.80 19.46 1.11
CA VAL A 184 11.14 18.86 0.98
C VAL A 184 12.15 19.80 1.59
N VAL A 185 12.91 19.29 2.56
CA VAL A 185 13.93 20.03 3.32
C VAL A 185 15.33 19.48 3.07
N GLY A 186 16.33 20.31 3.30
CA GLY A 186 17.72 19.93 3.09
C GLY A 186 18.23 18.92 4.13
N GLU A 187 18.01 19.18 5.42
CA GLU A 187 18.51 18.39 6.55
C GLU A 187 17.42 18.05 7.54
N ASP A 188 17.79 17.34 8.59
CA ASP A 188 16.88 17.06 9.69
C ASP A 188 16.62 18.36 10.48
N CYS A 189 15.35 18.72 10.57
CA CYS A 189 14.94 19.98 11.16
C CYS A 189 13.61 19.84 11.93
N PRO A 190 13.30 20.76 12.88
CA PRO A 190 12.05 20.72 13.65
C PRO A 190 10.79 20.70 12.79
N LEU A 191 10.85 21.33 11.60
CA LEU A 191 9.75 21.36 10.63
C LEU A 191 9.25 19.95 10.25
N LEU A 192 10.10 18.95 10.18
CA LEU A 192 9.70 17.57 9.80
C LEU A 192 8.68 16.99 10.78
N ASN A 193 8.88 17.21 12.07
CA ASN A 193 7.99 16.69 13.10
C ASN A 193 6.68 17.48 13.17
N SER A 194 6.77 18.80 13.09
CA SER A 194 5.61 19.69 13.14
C SER A 194 4.72 19.57 11.90
N ALA A 195 5.30 19.46 10.70
CA ALA A 195 4.55 19.31 9.46
C ALA A 195 3.82 17.96 9.34
N ARG A 196 4.39 16.86 9.83
CA ARG A 196 3.76 15.52 9.82
C ARG A 196 2.44 15.46 10.58
N ASN A 197 2.23 16.31 11.56
CA ASN A 197 0.99 16.35 12.32
C ASN A 197 -0.15 17.05 11.56
N VAL A 198 0.14 17.84 10.54
CA VAL A 198 -0.89 18.48 9.71
C VAL A 198 -1.51 17.45 8.75
N PRO A 199 -2.86 17.34 8.74
CA PRO A 199 -3.52 16.32 7.92
C PRO A 199 -3.20 16.43 6.42
N GLY A 200 -2.66 15.34 5.85
CA GLY A 200 -2.36 15.22 4.42
C GLY A 200 -1.04 15.82 3.97
N ILE A 201 -0.30 16.49 4.85
CA ILE A 201 1.05 16.97 4.58
C ILE A 201 2.04 15.85 4.87
N ASP A 202 3.00 15.67 3.97
CA ASP A 202 4.19 14.86 4.20
C ASP A 202 5.41 15.79 4.16
N ALA A 203 6.35 15.61 5.08
CA ALA A 203 7.63 16.33 5.09
C ALA A 203 8.78 15.33 5.02
N VAL A 204 9.77 15.61 4.19
CA VAL A 204 10.85 14.64 3.91
C VAL A 204 12.17 15.36 3.62
N ILE A 205 13.29 14.75 3.99
CA ILE A 205 14.63 15.19 3.63
C ILE A 205 14.91 14.79 2.18
N VAL A 206 15.66 15.62 1.44
CA VAL A 206 16.06 15.36 0.05
C VAL A 206 16.64 13.96 -0.16
N ASN A 207 17.43 13.47 0.80
CA ASN A 207 18.07 12.15 0.73
C ASN A 207 17.08 10.99 0.78
N ALA A 208 15.94 11.16 1.45
CA ALA A 208 14.88 10.16 1.58
C ALA A 208 13.77 10.31 0.52
N LEU A 209 13.93 11.24 -0.43
CA LEU A 209 12.96 11.49 -1.48
C LEU A 209 12.87 10.29 -2.42
N ASN A 210 11.66 9.82 -2.69
CA ASN A 210 11.40 8.70 -3.57
C ASN A 210 10.25 8.99 -4.55
N ALA A 211 10.12 8.14 -5.56
CA ALA A 211 9.08 8.29 -6.58
C ALA A 211 7.65 8.22 -6.03
N GLU A 212 7.41 7.45 -4.96
CA GLU A 212 6.08 7.31 -4.35
C GLU A 212 5.64 8.60 -3.63
N LEU A 213 6.56 9.29 -2.97
CA LEU A 213 6.28 10.57 -2.31
C LEU A 213 5.91 11.66 -3.31
N LEU A 214 6.60 11.70 -4.46
CA LEU A 214 6.35 12.68 -5.53
C LEU A 214 5.12 12.33 -6.39
N ALA A 215 4.85 11.05 -6.57
CA ALA A 215 3.77 10.55 -7.42
C ALA A 215 2.92 9.48 -6.69
N PRO A 216 2.27 9.83 -5.55
CA PRO A 216 1.47 8.87 -4.81
C PRO A 216 0.32 8.32 -5.66
N GLY A 217 0.19 6.98 -5.68
CA GLY A 217 -0.79 6.30 -6.52
C GLY A 217 -0.41 6.22 -8.00
N THR A 218 0.89 6.37 -8.34
CA THR A 218 1.48 6.30 -9.69
C THR A 218 1.24 7.51 -10.59
N HIS A 219 0.46 8.49 -10.15
CA HIS A 219 0.19 9.70 -10.93
C HIS A 219 1.17 10.82 -10.53
N PRO A 220 1.94 11.39 -11.48
CA PRO A 220 2.84 12.51 -11.22
C PRO A 220 2.08 13.81 -10.92
N GLY A 221 2.79 14.83 -10.46
CA GLY A 221 2.23 16.15 -10.23
C GLY A 221 1.66 16.35 -8.82
N ARG A 222 2.35 15.92 -7.78
CA ARG A 222 2.02 16.29 -6.40
C ARG A 222 2.47 17.69 -6.10
N VAL A 223 1.65 18.50 -5.40
CA VAL A 223 2.08 19.79 -4.86
C VAL A 223 3.29 19.60 -3.99
N THR A 224 4.41 20.20 -4.35
CA THR A 224 5.67 20.07 -3.62
C THR A 224 6.26 21.46 -3.37
N LEU A 225 6.62 21.73 -2.13
CA LEU A 225 7.27 22.96 -1.69
C LEU A 225 8.72 22.60 -1.33
N TRP A 226 9.64 23.32 -1.93
CA TRP A 226 11.07 23.11 -1.76
C TRP A 226 11.65 24.22 -0.90
N THR A 227 12.51 23.88 0.07
CA THR A 227 13.31 24.87 0.77
C THR A 227 14.57 25.19 -0.04
N GLU A 228 15.16 26.35 0.16
CA GLU A 228 16.41 26.74 -0.49
C GLU A 228 17.54 25.74 -0.20
N SER A 229 17.63 25.28 1.05
CA SER A 229 18.59 24.25 1.46
C SER A 229 18.41 22.94 0.70
N ALA A 230 17.17 22.55 0.42
CA ALA A 230 16.85 21.34 -0.34
C ALA A 230 17.29 21.46 -1.80
N ILE A 231 17.12 22.63 -2.42
CA ILE A 231 17.54 22.87 -3.79
C ILE A 231 19.06 22.85 -3.91
N ASN A 232 19.78 23.51 -3.01
CA ASN A 232 21.24 23.53 -2.98
C ASN A 232 21.81 22.09 -2.90
N LYS A 233 21.23 21.24 -2.00
CA LYS A 233 21.61 19.83 -1.92
C LYS A 233 21.26 18.97 -3.15
N LEU A 234 20.21 19.32 -3.89
CA LEU A 234 19.93 18.66 -5.16
C LEU A 234 20.94 18.99 -6.24
N GLN A 235 21.48 20.21 -6.24
CA GLN A 235 22.54 20.63 -7.18
C GLN A 235 23.85 19.89 -6.93
N GLU A 236 24.23 19.71 -5.66
CA GLU A 236 25.44 18.96 -5.27
C GLU A 236 25.40 17.48 -5.69
N LYS A 237 24.22 16.89 -5.87
CA LYS A 237 24.02 15.49 -6.24
C LYS A 237 23.95 15.20 -7.73
N ARG A 238 24.26 16.15 -8.54
CA ARG A 238 24.33 16.00 -10.00
C ARG A 238 25.52 15.15 -10.42
#